data_83cf52f27f09897402998fe1393c291f
#
_entry.id   83cf52f27f09897402998fe1393c291f
#
_cell.length_a   1.000
_cell.length_b   1.000
_cell.length_c   1.000
_cell.angle_alpha   90.00
_cell.angle_beta   90.00
_cell.angle_gamma   90.00
#
_symmetry.space_group_name_H-M   'P 1'
#
loop_
_entity.id
_entity.type
_entity.pdbx_description
1 polymer ?
#
loop_
_entity_poly.entity_id
_entity_poly.type
_entity_poly.pdbx_seq_one_letter_code
_entity_poly.pdbx_strand_id
1 'polypeptide(L)'
;MKILILGGHGFIGHNVARQLIDLGHHVEIVDIHHQYGEYKDWEYQPVLEQRMEFIGPHAAWKVNVCEAGQLRWIFSMVKPDVVVDLATYPNAKMVKKNVVDATTNMIAATAIALDLCVEFKVQRFVLASSSMVYGDFGGNIPNETAECNPLTLYGSYKLQCERMCKIWRHEHGLEYSILRPSALYGVRDMVVRVISKMTVDAIKNQTINVNGPDNRLDFSYVTDVAAAFATAAVHPAAANEIFNCTRGQGRTIIEAAELIAARIPATIVTHPHDSFYPNRDTLDSDKLRTVTDWNPTVSLESGVAQYLDWFQAQQFVDQF
;
A
#
# COMPACT_ATOMS: atom_id res chain seq x y z
N MET A 1 1.06 -9.95 -20.85
CA MET A 1 0.16 -10.67 -19.93
C MET A 1 -1.09 -9.82 -19.71
N LYS A 2 -2.22 -10.44 -19.36
CA LYS A 2 -3.41 -9.76 -18.86
C LYS A 2 -3.36 -9.72 -17.33
N ILE A 3 -3.40 -8.55 -16.76
CA ILE A 3 -3.26 -8.35 -15.31
C ILE A 3 -4.51 -7.65 -14.78
N LEU A 4 -5.16 -8.26 -13.79
CA LEU A 4 -6.30 -7.67 -13.10
C LEU A 4 -5.83 -7.12 -11.74
N ILE A 5 -6.06 -5.82 -11.51
CA ILE A 5 -5.70 -5.16 -10.26
C ILE A 5 -6.97 -4.89 -9.45
N LEU A 6 -7.09 -5.53 -8.30
CA LEU A 6 -8.11 -5.25 -7.31
C LEU A 6 -7.66 -4.07 -6.44
N GLY A 7 -8.44 -3.00 -6.39
CA GLY A 7 -8.05 -1.74 -5.75
C GLY A 7 -7.11 -0.87 -6.60
N GLY A 8 -7.22 -0.95 -7.94
CA GLY A 8 -6.29 -0.33 -8.86
C GLY A 8 -6.33 1.20 -8.92
N HIS A 9 -7.40 1.85 -8.50
CA HIS A 9 -7.47 3.32 -8.36
C HIS A 9 -7.04 3.80 -6.97
N GLY A 10 -6.67 2.87 -6.07
CA GLY A 10 -6.08 3.18 -4.78
C GLY A 10 -4.71 3.84 -4.87
N PHE A 11 -4.14 4.23 -3.71
CA PHE A 11 -2.85 4.94 -3.65
C PHE A 11 -1.67 4.12 -4.22
N ILE A 12 -1.57 2.84 -3.91
CA ILE A 12 -0.55 1.97 -4.52
C ILE A 12 -1.00 1.56 -5.93
N GLY A 13 -2.26 1.22 -6.09
CA GLY A 13 -2.82 0.58 -7.29
C GLY A 13 -2.61 1.38 -8.56
N HIS A 14 -2.86 2.71 -8.55
CA HIS A 14 -2.69 3.53 -9.74
C HIS A 14 -1.21 3.63 -10.20
N ASN A 15 -0.27 3.57 -9.28
CA ASN A 15 1.16 3.53 -9.62
C ASN A 15 1.55 2.15 -10.18
N VAL A 16 1.04 1.06 -9.60
CA VAL A 16 1.26 -0.31 -10.12
C VAL A 16 0.67 -0.46 -11.52
N ALA A 17 -0.57 0.02 -11.72
CA ALA A 17 -1.24 -0.02 -13.02
C ALA A 17 -0.41 0.71 -14.09
N ARG A 18 0.05 1.92 -13.79
CA ARG A 18 0.87 2.71 -14.72
C ARG A 18 2.16 1.96 -15.09
N GLN A 19 2.89 1.45 -14.11
CA GLN A 19 4.14 0.73 -14.37
C GLN A 19 3.95 -0.55 -15.18
N LEU A 20 2.90 -1.32 -14.90
CA LEU A 20 2.60 -2.52 -15.68
C LEU A 20 2.22 -2.19 -17.13
N ILE A 21 1.50 -1.09 -17.35
CA ILE A 21 1.19 -0.59 -18.71
C ILE A 21 2.48 -0.16 -19.42
N ASP A 22 3.38 0.55 -18.74
CA ASP A 22 4.66 0.98 -19.28
C ASP A 22 5.56 -0.21 -19.66
N LEU A 23 5.43 -1.35 -18.95
CA LEU A 23 6.06 -2.61 -19.28
C LEU A 23 5.37 -3.38 -20.43
N GLY A 24 4.33 -2.82 -21.02
CA GLY A 24 3.61 -3.40 -22.16
C GLY A 24 2.58 -4.46 -21.80
N HIS A 25 2.11 -4.51 -20.55
CA HIS A 25 1.06 -5.43 -20.13
C HIS A 25 -0.34 -4.83 -20.33
N HIS A 26 -1.33 -5.69 -20.55
CA HIS A 26 -2.73 -5.30 -20.58
C HIS A 26 -3.27 -5.30 -19.15
N VAL A 27 -3.66 -4.13 -18.66
CA VAL A 27 -4.13 -3.94 -17.28
C VAL A 27 -5.61 -3.61 -17.27
N GLU A 28 -6.38 -4.32 -16.44
CA GLU A 28 -7.74 -3.98 -16.08
C GLU A 28 -7.88 -3.79 -14.57
N ILE A 29 -8.82 -2.97 -14.15
CA ILE A 29 -8.94 -2.52 -12.77
C ILE A 29 -10.34 -2.84 -12.22
N VAL A 30 -10.39 -3.36 -10.99
CA VAL A 30 -11.59 -3.40 -10.15
C VAL A 30 -11.38 -2.47 -8.97
N ASP A 31 -12.30 -1.52 -8.76
CA ASP A 31 -12.25 -0.59 -7.64
C ASP A 31 -13.66 -0.10 -7.28
N ILE A 32 -13.93 0.17 -6.02
CA ILE A 32 -15.22 0.73 -5.58
C ILE A 32 -15.19 2.26 -5.47
N HIS A 33 -14.03 2.88 -5.62
CA HIS A 33 -13.80 4.32 -5.42
C HIS A 33 -14.19 4.78 -4.00
N HIS A 34 -13.99 3.91 -3.00
CA HIS A 34 -14.36 4.23 -1.63
C HIS A 34 -13.30 5.12 -0.96
N GLN A 35 -13.77 6.15 -0.29
CA GLN A 35 -12.93 7.02 0.51
C GLN A 35 -12.84 6.48 1.93
N TYR A 36 -11.64 6.10 2.36
CA TYR A 36 -11.37 5.62 3.73
C TYR A 36 -10.83 6.70 4.66
N GLY A 37 -10.64 7.91 4.14
CA GLY A 37 -9.95 8.98 4.83
C GLY A 37 -10.85 9.92 5.61
N GLU A 38 -10.22 10.90 6.26
CA GLU A 38 -10.87 12.02 6.93
C GLU A 38 -11.12 13.19 5.96
N TYR A 39 -10.82 13.00 4.67
CA TYR A 39 -11.05 13.99 3.62
C TYR A 39 -12.50 13.98 3.17
N LYS A 40 -13.01 15.14 2.77
CA LYS A 40 -14.34 15.28 2.18
C LYS A 40 -14.34 14.83 0.72
N ASP A 41 -15.50 14.51 0.16
CA ASP A 41 -15.60 14.06 -1.23
C ASP A 41 -15.01 15.08 -2.21
N TRP A 42 -15.21 16.37 -2.00
CA TRP A 42 -14.68 17.43 -2.85
C TRP A 42 -13.15 17.57 -2.79
N GLU A 43 -12.50 17.07 -1.75
CA GLU A 43 -11.03 16.96 -1.65
C GLU A 43 -10.52 15.68 -2.34
N TYR A 44 -11.29 14.60 -2.23
CA TYR A 44 -10.86 13.28 -2.71
C TYR A 44 -11.11 13.07 -4.19
N GLN A 45 -12.26 13.52 -4.73
CA GLN A 45 -12.64 13.28 -6.13
C GLN A 45 -11.63 13.82 -7.15
N PRO A 46 -11.09 15.05 -7.02
CA PRO A 46 -10.06 15.53 -7.94
C PRO A 46 -8.80 14.67 -7.94
N VAL A 47 -8.42 14.12 -6.78
CA VAL A 47 -7.24 13.26 -6.69
C VAL A 47 -7.51 11.88 -7.27
N LEU A 48 -8.73 11.36 -7.14
CA LEU A 48 -9.14 10.12 -7.81
C LEU A 48 -9.08 10.30 -9.34
N GLU A 49 -9.57 11.40 -9.86
CA GLU A 49 -9.48 11.74 -11.29
C GLU A 49 -8.02 11.84 -11.76
N GLN A 50 -7.15 12.51 -10.99
CA GLN A 50 -5.71 12.56 -11.29
C GLN A 50 -5.05 11.17 -11.30
N ARG A 51 -5.50 10.23 -10.45
CA ARG A 51 -5.00 8.84 -10.48
C ARG A 51 -5.42 8.14 -11.76
N MET A 52 -6.67 8.30 -12.18
CA MET A 52 -7.19 7.71 -13.40
C MET A 52 -6.51 8.29 -14.65
N GLU A 53 -6.33 9.60 -14.71
CA GLU A 53 -5.58 10.28 -15.77
C GLU A 53 -4.12 9.81 -15.83
N PHE A 54 -3.48 9.65 -14.67
CA PHE A 54 -2.10 9.18 -14.58
C PHE A 54 -1.93 7.75 -15.12
N ILE A 55 -2.90 6.87 -14.90
CA ILE A 55 -2.89 5.52 -15.48
C ILE A 55 -2.99 5.61 -17.01
N GLY A 56 -3.75 6.56 -17.53
CA GLY A 56 -4.10 6.66 -18.95
C GLY A 56 -5.29 5.77 -19.33
N PRO A 57 -5.54 5.53 -20.64
CA PRO A 57 -6.65 4.70 -21.07
C PRO A 57 -6.56 3.27 -20.56
N HIS A 58 -7.56 2.80 -19.83
CA HIS A 58 -7.65 1.45 -19.28
C HIS A 58 -9.11 1.03 -19.08
N ALA A 59 -9.37 -0.27 -19.02
CA ALA A 59 -10.67 -0.78 -18.62
C ALA A 59 -10.79 -0.83 -17.09
N ALA A 60 -11.91 -0.36 -16.55
CA ALA A 60 -12.17 -0.36 -15.13
C ALA A 60 -13.61 -0.76 -14.79
N TRP A 61 -13.77 -1.50 -13.69
CA TRP A 61 -15.03 -2.04 -13.20
C TRP A 61 -15.29 -1.48 -11.80
N LYS A 62 -16.38 -0.73 -11.63
CA LYS A 62 -16.77 -0.21 -10.31
C LYS A 62 -17.55 -1.28 -9.55
N VAL A 63 -16.81 -2.18 -8.88
CA VAL A 63 -17.35 -3.34 -8.17
C VAL A 63 -16.65 -3.52 -6.83
N ASN A 64 -17.41 -3.91 -5.80
CA ASN A 64 -16.85 -4.34 -4.53
C ASN A 64 -16.29 -5.78 -4.68
N VAL A 65 -15.03 -5.97 -4.31
CA VAL A 65 -14.35 -7.28 -4.36
C VAL A 65 -15.01 -8.36 -3.49
N CYS A 66 -15.88 -7.96 -2.55
CA CYS A 66 -16.70 -8.87 -1.74
C CYS A 66 -17.93 -9.43 -2.51
N GLU A 67 -18.29 -8.83 -3.64
CA GLU A 67 -19.43 -9.27 -4.48
C GLU A 67 -18.98 -10.40 -5.40
N ALA A 68 -18.89 -11.61 -4.84
CA ALA A 68 -18.33 -12.80 -5.51
C ALA A 68 -18.91 -13.05 -6.92
N GLY A 69 -20.23 -12.83 -7.10
CA GLY A 69 -20.89 -13.03 -8.40
C GLY A 69 -20.44 -12.03 -9.45
N GLN A 70 -20.32 -10.74 -9.09
CA GLN A 70 -19.86 -9.69 -9.99
C GLN A 70 -18.36 -9.87 -10.30
N LEU A 71 -17.55 -10.18 -9.28
CA LEU A 71 -16.13 -10.42 -9.46
C LEU A 71 -15.88 -11.64 -10.36
N ARG A 72 -16.63 -12.73 -10.19
CA ARG A 72 -16.58 -13.91 -11.06
C ARG A 72 -16.89 -13.57 -12.52
N TRP A 73 -17.92 -12.75 -12.75
CA TRP A 73 -18.25 -12.29 -14.09
C TRP A 73 -17.09 -11.51 -14.73
N ILE A 74 -16.44 -10.61 -13.97
CA ILE A 74 -15.25 -9.87 -14.44
C ILE A 74 -14.12 -10.84 -14.79
N PHE A 75 -13.81 -11.81 -13.93
CA PHE A 75 -12.79 -12.82 -14.21
C PHE A 75 -13.09 -13.59 -15.50
N SER A 76 -14.36 -13.91 -15.77
CA SER A 76 -14.78 -14.60 -16.99
C SER A 76 -14.56 -13.77 -18.26
N MET A 77 -14.72 -12.46 -18.18
CA MET A 77 -14.50 -11.51 -19.28
C MET A 77 -13.02 -11.22 -19.51
N VAL A 78 -12.29 -10.92 -18.44
CA VAL A 78 -10.88 -10.53 -18.49
C VAL A 78 -9.98 -11.73 -18.74
N LYS A 79 -10.23 -12.86 -18.08
CA LYS A 79 -9.36 -14.06 -18.06
C LYS A 79 -7.93 -13.68 -17.73
N PRO A 80 -7.67 -13.16 -16.53
CA PRO A 80 -6.36 -12.63 -16.17
C PRO A 80 -5.31 -13.74 -16.04
N ASP A 81 -4.09 -13.45 -16.49
CA ASP A 81 -2.92 -14.29 -16.23
C ASP A 81 -2.41 -14.08 -14.79
N VAL A 82 -2.50 -12.83 -14.30
CA VAL A 82 -2.05 -12.42 -12.96
C VAL A 82 -3.11 -11.56 -12.30
N VAL A 83 -3.31 -11.73 -10.99
CA VAL A 83 -4.14 -10.87 -10.16
C VAL A 83 -3.26 -10.17 -9.13
N VAL A 84 -3.39 -8.84 -9.00
CA VAL A 84 -2.71 -8.04 -7.97
C VAL A 84 -3.77 -7.54 -7.00
N ASP A 85 -3.74 -8.03 -5.76
CA ASP A 85 -4.71 -7.67 -4.72
C ASP A 85 -4.18 -6.55 -3.83
N LEU A 86 -4.70 -5.35 -4.06
CA LEU A 86 -4.47 -4.12 -3.30
C LEU A 86 -5.77 -3.61 -2.65
N ALA A 87 -6.89 -4.31 -2.84
CA ALA A 87 -8.19 -3.95 -2.28
C ALA A 87 -8.24 -4.28 -0.79
N THR A 88 -8.05 -3.27 0.06
CA THR A 88 -7.93 -3.46 1.50
C THR A 88 -8.19 -2.17 2.27
N TYR A 89 -8.46 -2.28 3.56
CA TYR A 89 -8.38 -1.15 4.47
C TYR A 89 -6.95 -0.58 4.50
N PRO A 90 -6.79 0.76 4.44
CA PRO A 90 -5.47 1.36 4.22
C PRO A 90 -4.59 1.44 5.47
N ASN A 91 -5.15 1.34 6.67
CA ASN A 91 -4.39 1.43 7.91
C ASN A 91 -5.06 0.77 9.13
N ALA A 92 -4.29 0.55 10.20
CA ALA A 92 -4.72 -0.14 11.41
C ALA A 92 -5.81 0.60 12.22
N LYS A 93 -5.78 1.95 12.26
CA LYS A 93 -6.80 2.73 12.98
C LYS A 93 -8.18 2.58 12.35
N MET A 94 -8.26 2.53 11.04
CA MET A 94 -9.52 2.31 10.32
C MET A 94 -10.06 0.91 10.54
N VAL A 95 -9.21 -0.12 10.52
CA VAL A 95 -9.61 -1.49 10.88
C VAL A 95 -10.16 -1.56 12.30
N LYS A 96 -9.49 -0.91 13.28
CA LYS A 96 -9.97 -0.86 14.67
C LYS A 96 -11.35 -0.21 14.79
N LYS A 97 -11.65 0.81 13.99
CA LYS A 97 -12.97 1.48 13.99
C LYS A 97 -14.08 0.66 13.32
N ASN A 98 -13.74 -0.23 12.37
CA ASN A 98 -14.67 -0.93 11.49
C ASN A 98 -14.37 -2.43 11.42
N VAL A 99 -14.29 -3.11 12.57
CA VAL A 99 -13.77 -4.49 12.68
C VAL A 99 -14.52 -5.48 11.79
N VAL A 100 -15.85 -5.47 11.80
CA VAL A 100 -16.68 -6.43 11.05
C VAL A 100 -16.51 -6.22 9.55
N ASP A 101 -16.65 -4.98 9.09
CA ASP A 101 -16.50 -4.63 7.69
C ASP A 101 -15.06 -4.89 7.19
N ALA A 102 -14.05 -4.57 8.02
CA ALA A 102 -12.65 -4.86 7.71
C ALA A 102 -12.37 -6.37 7.60
N THR A 103 -13.02 -7.21 8.43
CA THR A 103 -12.90 -8.67 8.30
C THR A 103 -13.41 -9.14 6.94
N THR A 104 -14.56 -8.64 6.52
CA THR A 104 -15.16 -8.96 5.21
C THR A 104 -14.27 -8.47 4.07
N ASN A 105 -13.87 -7.21 4.11
CA ASN A 105 -13.10 -6.59 3.01
C ASN A 105 -11.60 -6.98 2.97
N MET A 106 -11.07 -7.62 4.00
CA MET A 106 -9.68 -8.08 3.99
C MET A 106 -9.61 -9.60 3.86
N ILE A 107 -10.31 -10.35 4.73
CA ILE A 107 -10.16 -11.80 4.78
C ILE A 107 -11.09 -12.48 3.77
N ALA A 108 -12.40 -12.19 3.81
CA ALA A 108 -13.35 -12.83 2.90
C ALA A 108 -13.10 -12.42 1.45
N ALA A 109 -12.79 -11.15 1.18
CA ALA A 109 -12.46 -10.69 -0.17
C ALA A 109 -11.21 -11.40 -0.74
N THR A 110 -10.14 -11.55 0.06
CA THR A 110 -8.95 -12.30 -0.36
C THR A 110 -9.29 -13.77 -0.64
N ALA A 111 -10.14 -14.43 0.18
CA ALA A 111 -10.57 -15.81 -0.07
C ALA A 111 -11.35 -15.92 -1.41
N ILE A 112 -12.29 -15.01 -1.66
CA ILE A 112 -13.05 -14.95 -2.92
C ILE A 112 -12.10 -14.80 -4.11
N ALA A 113 -11.12 -13.86 -4.02
CA ALA A 113 -10.18 -13.63 -5.09
C ALA A 113 -9.28 -14.84 -5.37
N LEU A 114 -8.81 -15.53 -4.33
CA LEU A 114 -8.01 -16.75 -4.45
C LEU A 114 -8.80 -17.90 -5.10
N ASP A 115 -10.06 -18.13 -4.69
CA ASP A 115 -10.94 -19.13 -5.30
C ASP A 115 -11.17 -18.85 -6.78
N LEU A 116 -11.43 -17.61 -7.14
CA LEU A 116 -11.59 -17.20 -8.53
C LEU A 116 -10.29 -17.38 -9.33
N CYS A 117 -9.13 -17.12 -8.72
CA CYS A 117 -7.86 -17.41 -9.38
C CYS A 117 -7.70 -18.88 -9.72
N VAL A 118 -8.12 -19.80 -8.84
CA VAL A 118 -8.12 -21.25 -9.12
C VAL A 118 -9.12 -21.60 -10.22
N GLU A 119 -10.37 -21.13 -10.11
CA GLU A 119 -11.44 -21.39 -11.08
C GLU A 119 -11.04 -20.96 -12.50
N PHE A 120 -10.43 -19.78 -12.64
CA PHE A 120 -10.05 -19.19 -13.94
C PHE A 120 -8.59 -19.49 -14.35
N LYS A 121 -7.89 -20.35 -13.62
CA LYS A 121 -6.52 -20.79 -13.91
C LYS A 121 -5.51 -19.62 -14.00
N VAL A 122 -5.65 -18.66 -13.12
CA VAL A 122 -4.69 -17.57 -12.96
C VAL A 122 -3.32 -18.16 -12.60
N GLN A 123 -2.27 -17.67 -13.21
CA GLN A 123 -0.91 -18.19 -12.97
C GLN A 123 -0.37 -17.72 -11.61
N ARG A 124 -0.61 -16.44 -11.25
CA ARG A 124 -0.06 -15.87 -10.00
C ARG A 124 -1.02 -14.88 -9.34
N PHE A 125 -1.09 -14.98 -8.01
CA PHE A 125 -1.76 -14.02 -7.15
C PHE A 125 -0.73 -13.19 -6.38
N VAL A 126 -0.74 -11.85 -6.53
CA VAL A 126 0.17 -10.94 -5.85
C VAL A 126 -0.58 -10.24 -4.71
N LEU A 127 -0.17 -10.47 -3.48
CA LEU A 127 -0.83 -9.95 -2.28
C LEU A 127 -0.10 -8.73 -1.70
N ALA A 128 -0.82 -7.66 -1.44
CA ALA A 128 -0.34 -6.57 -0.60
C ALA A 128 -0.51 -6.92 0.89
N SER A 129 0.58 -7.38 1.51
CA SER A 129 0.69 -7.53 2.96
C SER A 129 1.19 -6.23 3.62
N SER A 130 1.89 -6.31 4.74
CA SER A 130 2.38 -5.14 5.49
C SER A 130 3.49 -5.53 6.46
N SER A 131 4.41 -4.60 6.77
CA SER A 131 5.36 -4.72 7.89
C SER A 131 4.69 -4.91 9.26
N MET A 132 3.39 -4.56 9.38
CA MET A 132 2.62 -4.74 10.62
C MET A 132 2.43 -6.21 11.01
N VAL A 133 2.73 -7.17 10.13
CA VAL A 133 2.72 -8.62 10.45
C VAL A 133 3.80 -8.99 11.45
N TYR A 134 4.91 -8.26 11.49
CA TYR A 134 6.01 -8.54 12.42
C TYR A 134 5.70 -8.11 13.86
N GLY A 135 4.80 -7.12 14.06
CA GLY A 135 4.56 -6.51 15.36
C GLY A 135 5.65 -5.52 15.75
N ASP A 136 6.14 -5.61 16.97
CA ASP A 136 7.26 -4.82 17.48
C ASP A 136 8.60 -5.41 16.99
N PHE A 137 9.48 -4.57 16.45
CA PHE A 137 10.76 -5.06 15.91
C PHE A 137 11.79 -5.34 17.01
N GLY A 138 11.56 -4.84 18.25
CA GLY A 138 12.46 -5.07 19.38
C GLY A 138 13.90 -4.60 19.13
N GLY A 139 14.09 -3.57 18.29
CA GLY A 139 15.41 -3.09 17.89
C GLY A 139 16.09 -3.92 16.79
N ASN A 140 15.43 -4.94 16.25
CA ASN A 140 15.94 -5.76 15.14
C ASN A 140 15.58 -5.14 13.78
N ILE A 141 16.23 -5.67 12.74
CA ILE A 141 15.93 -5.39 11.32
C ILE A 141 15.32 -6.67 10.73
N PRO A 142 13.98 -6.83 10.76
CA PRO A 142 13.35 -8.07 10.31
C PRO A 142 13.52 -8.30 8.81
N ASN A 143 13.95 -9.50 8.43
CA ASN A 143 13.84 -10.04 7.10
C ASN A 143 12.57 -10.92 6.98
N GLU A 144 12.33 -11.51 5.82
CA GLU A 144 11.11 -12.28 5.54
C GLU A 144 11.00 -13.59 6.33
N THR A 145 12.08 -14.07 6.95
CA THR A 145 12.10 -15.28 7.80
C THR A 145 11.85 -14.98 9.28
N ALA A 146 11.85 -13.68 9.66
CA ALA A 146 11.59 -13.27 11.03
C ALA A 146 10.16 -13.67 11.46
N GLU A 147 10.02 -13.97 12.75
CA GLU A 147 8.74 -14.33 13.34
C GLU A 147 7.71 -13.20 13.15
N CYS A 148 6.49 -13.58 12.76
CA CYS A 148 5.38 -12.67 12.62
C CYS A 148 4.50 -12.72 13.88
N ASN A 149 4.50 -11.62 14.64
CA ASN A 149 3.71 -11.49 15.89
C ASN A 149 2.93 -10.16 15.90
N PRO A 150 1.88 -10.04 15.08
CA PRO A 150 1.16 -8.78 14.89
C PRO A 150 0.46 -8.32 16.17
N LEU A 151 0.61 -7.03 16.52
CA LEU A 151 0.00 -6.40 17.69
C LEU A 151 -1.29 -5.62 17.36
N THR A 152 -1.74 -5.65 16.10
CA THR A 152 -2.98 -4.99 15.66
C THR A 152 -3.84 -5.94 14.84
N LEU A 153 -5.17 -5.72 14.82
CA LEU A 153 -6.08 -6.48 13.95
C LEU A 153 -5.68 -6.38 12.48
N TYR A 154 -5.26 -5.20 12.04
CA TYR A 154 -4.78 -5.02 10.67
C TYR A 154 -3.61 -5.94 10.32
N GLY A 155 -2.57 -5.97 11.16
CA GLY A 155 -1.43 -6.86 10.98
C GLY A 155 -1.82 -8.33 11.03
N SER A 156 -2.72 -8.70 11.97
CA SER A 156 -3.25 -10.06 12.09
C SER A 156 -4.02 -10.47 10.83
N TYR A 157 -4.87 -9.60 10.27
CA TYR A 157 -5.60 -9.88 9.04
C TYR A 157 -4.67 -10.03 7.84
N LYS A 158 -3.66 -9.17 7.72
CA LYS A 158 -2.64 -9.31 6.66
C LYS A 158 -1.89 -10.63 6.76
N LEU A 159 -1.48 -11.03 7.96
CA LEU A 159 -0.82 -12.33 8.18
C LEU A 159 -1.75 -13.51 7.84
N GLN A 160 -3.05 -13.39 8.14
CA GLN A 160 -4.02 -14.41 7.75
C GLN A 160 -4.14 -14.51 6.23
N CYS A 161 -4.17 -13.40 5.51
CA CYS A 161 -4.18 -13.40 4.04
C CYS A 161 -2.91 -14.05 3.45
N GLU A 162 -1.74 -13.81 4.05
CA GLU A 162 -0.51 -14.50 3.65
C GLU A 162 -0.60 -16.03 3.82
N ARG A 163 -1.17 -16.47 4.97
CA ARG A 163 -1.38 -17.89 5.23
C ARG A 163 -2.34 -18.52 4.23
N MET A 164 -3.39 -17.82 3.84
CA MET A 164 -4.31 -18.27 2.81
C MET A 164 -3.60 -18.46 1.46
N CYS A 165 -2.77 -17.53 1.01
CA CYS A 165 -1.99 -17.69 -0.20
C CYS A 165 -1.14 -18.99 -0.19
N LYS A 166 -0.49 -19.29 0.95
CA LYS A 166 0.30 -20.52 1.10
C LYS A 166 -0.55 -21.79 1.06
N ILE A 167 -1.77 -21.75 1.64
CA ILE A 167 -2.71 -22.88 1.62
C ILE A 167 -3.21 -23.10 0.18
N TRP A 168 -3.63 -22.06 -0.55
CA TRP A 168 -4.06 -22.17 -1.95
C TRP A 168 -2.94 -22.67 -2.88
N ARG A 169 -1.69 -22.29 -2.58
CA ARG A 169 -0.54 -22.88 -3.28
C ARG A 169 -0.43 -24.38 -3.02
N HIS A 170 -0.57 -24.80 -1.76
CA HIS A 170 -0.47 -26.22 -1.38
C HIS A 170 -1.60 -27.06 -1.97
N GLU A 171 -2.85 -26.57 -1.89
CA GLU A 171 -4.04 -27.35 -2.27
C GLU A 171 -4.33 -27.30 -3.78
N HIS A 172 -4.05 -26.17 -4.43
CA HIS A 172 -4.46 -25.91 -5.81
C HIS A 172 -3.32 -25.58 -6.77
N GLY A 173 -2.09 -25.44 -6.28
CA GLY A 173 -0.95 -25.12 -7.12
C GLY A 173 -0.87 -23.63 -7.55
N LEU A 174 -1.76 -22.76 -7.07
CA LEU A 174 -1.76 -21.34 -7.41
C LEU A 174 -0.46 -20.66 -6.94
N GLU A 175 0.30 -20.07 -7.86
CA GLU A 175 1.49 -19.30 -7.47
C GLU A 175 1.09 -18.02 -6.74
N TYR A 176 1.93 -17.60 -5.80
CA TYR A 176 1.76 -16.32 -5.12
C TYR A 176 3.04 -15.50 -5.08
N SER A 177 2.91 -14.19 -4.91
CA SER A 177 3.97 -13.30 -4.44
C SER A 177 3.40 -12.40 -3.36
N ILE A 178 4.04 -12.30 -2.21
CA ILE A 178 3.57 -11.51 -1.08
C ILE A 178 4.55 -10.38 -0.83
N LEU A 179 4.05 -9.13 -0.77
CA LEU A 179 4.87 -7.96 -0.52
C LEU A 179 4.48 -7.29 0.80
N ARG A 180 5.47 -6.98 1.62
CA ARG A 180 5.35 -6.35 2.93
C ARG A 180 5.91 -4.92 2.89
N PRO A 181 5.15 -3.93 2.44
CA PRO A 181 5.56 -2.52 2.54
C PRO A 181 5.48 -2.01 3.98
N SER A 182 6.16 -0.88 4.26
CA SER A 182 6.12 -0.20 5.55
C SER A 182 5.45 1.18 5.45
N ALA A 183 6.13 2.26 5.84
CA ALA A 183 5.57 3.60 5.90
C ALA A 183 5.53 4.26 4.51
N LEU A 184 4.46 4.01 3.77
CA LEU A 184 4.25 4.54 2.42
C LEU A 184 3.84 6.01 2.42
N TYR A 185 4.35 6.76 1.45
CA TYR A 185 3.97 8.13 1.17
C TYR A 185 4.27 8.47 -0.31
N GLY A 186 3.73 9.57 -0.80
CA GLY A 186 4.03 10.08 -2.14
C GLY A 186 2.86 10.80 -2.80
N VAL A 187 3.09 11.29 -4.01
CA VAL A 187 2.12 12.04 -4.81
C VAL A 187 0.80 11.28 -4.95
N ARG A 188 -0.32 12.00 -4.82
CA ARG A 188 -1.70 11.49 -4.82
C ARG A 188 -2.07 10.63 -3.59
N ASP A 189 -1.32 10.74 -2.47
CA ASP A 189 -1.75 10.11 -1.20
C ASP A 189 -2.81 10.98 -0.50
N MET A 190 -4.01 10.43 -0.39
CA MET A 190 -5.15 11.02 0.32
C MET A 190 -5.60 10.14 1.50
N VAL A 191 -4.72 9.35 2.05
CA VAL A 191 -4.96 8.60 3.29
C VAL A 191 -4.18 9.26 4.41
N VAL A 192 -4.83 9.44 5.57
CA VAL A 192 -4.20 10.06 6.74
C VAL A 192 -3.09 9.14 7.27
N ARG A 193 -1.88 9.35 6.76
CA ARG A 193 -0.62 8.72 7.19
C ARG A 193 0.32 9.78 7.74
N VAL A 194 1.50 9.38 8.18
CA VAL A 194 2.45 10.27 8.87
C VAL A 194 2.77 11.52 8.05
N ILE A 195 3.25 11.37 6.82
CA ILE A 195 3.64 12.51 5.96
C ILE A 195 2.42 13.37 5.58
N SER A 196 1.34 12.75 5.09
CA SER A 196 0.13 13.49 4.68
C SER A 196 -0.52 14.23 5.86
N LYS A 197 -0.60 13.58 7.04
CA LYS A 197 -1.13 14.23 8.24
C LYS A 197 -0.30 15.44 8.65
N MET A 198 1.02 15.30 8.73
CA MET A 198 1.92 16.40 9.09
C MET A 198 1.84 17.57 8.09
N THR A 199 1.69 17.27 6.80
CA THR A 199 1.52 18.28 5.75
C THR A 199 0.21 19.06 5.93
N VAL A 200 -0.90 18.36 6.18
CA VAL A 200 -2.19 19.00 6.46
C VAL A 200 -2.13 19.83 7.75
N ASP A 201 -1.52 19.28 8.80
CA ASP A 201 -1.36 19.98 10.08
C ASP A 201 -0.54 21.27 9.90
N ALA A 202 0.55 21.21 9.11
CA ALA A 202 1.39 22.38 8.82
C ALA A 202 0.60 23.48 8.09
N ILE A 203 -0.16 23.13 7.07
CA ILE A 203 -0.93 24.07 6.26
C ILE A 203 -2.09 24.68 7.06
N LYS A 204 -2.90 23.81 7.69
CA LYS A 204 -4.12 24.25 8.40
C LYS A 204 -3.85 24.97 9.71
N ASN A 205 -2.90 24.48 10.48
CA ASN A 205 -2.72 24.85 11.87
C ASN A 205 -1.37 25.56 12.14
N GLN A 206 -0.51 25.66 11.15
CA GLN A 206 0.88 26.13 11.31
C GLN A 206 1.62 25.38 12.44
N THR A 207 1.19 24.15 12.70
CA THR A 207 1.70 23.29 13.78
C THR A 207 1.75 21.86 13.31
N ILE A 208 2.88 21.19 13.48
CA ILE A 208 3.04 19.77 13.20
C ILE A 208 3.12 19.02 14.53
N ASN A 209 2.11 18.16 14.79
CA ASN A 209 2.11 17.32 15.99
C ASN A 209 2.85 16.00 15.70
N VAL A 210 3.94 15.74 16.42
CA VAL A 210 4.81 14.58 16.28
C VAL A 210 4.68 13.67 17.50
N ASN A 211 4.06 12.50 17.35
CA ASN A 211 3.97 11.50 18.41
C ASN A 211 5.19 10.55 18.33
N GLY A 212 5.97 10.46 19.40
CA GLY A 212 7.19 9.65 19.44
C GLY A 212 8.25 10.18 18.46
N PRO A 213 8.83 11.36 18.68
CA PRO A 213 9.74 12.02 17.74
C PRO A 213 10.93 11.13 17.34
N ASP A 214 11.46 10.36 18.28
CA ASP A 214 12.62 9.49 18.07
C ASP A 214 12.25 8.12 17.45
N ASN A 215 10.95 7.82 17.34
CA ASN A 215 10.53 6.59 16.68
C ASN A 215 10.92 6.63 15.21
N ARG A 216 11.37 5.47 14.73
CA ARG A 216 11.86 5.32 13.37
C ARG A 216 10.85 4.56 12.51
N LEU A 217 10.77 4.94 11.26
CA LEU A 217 9.96 4.26 10.24
C LEU A 217 10.78 4.14 8.95
N ASP A 218 10.62 3.03 8.27
CA ASP A 218 11.16 2.85 6.92
C ASP A 218 10.19 3.53 5.93
N PHE A 219 10.45 4.82 5.68
CA PHE A 219 9.66 5.61 4.75
C PHE A 219 9.99 5.22 3.31
N SER A 220 9.00 4.71 2.62
CA SER A 220 9.15 4.22 1.26
C SER A 220 8.25 4.98 0.29
N TYR A 221 8.85 5.52 -0.77
CA TYR A 221 8.10 6.29 -1.75
C TYR A 221 7.23 5.38 -2.64
N VAL A 222 6.01 5.82 -2.95
CA VAL A 222 5.00 4.97 -3.59
C VAL A 222 5.43 4.42 -4.94
N THR A 223 6.21 5.15 -5.74
CA THR A 223 6.66 4.66 -7.06
C THR A 223 7.68 3.53 -6.95
N ASP A 224 8.56 3.58 -5.95
CA ASP A 224 9.52 2.49 -5.69
C ASP A 224 8.79 1.22 -5.24
N VAL A 225 7.79 1.37 -4.35
CA VAL A 225 6.99 0.22 -3.91
C VAL A 225 6.10 -0.31 -5.03
N ALA A 226 5.53 0.56 -5.87
CA ALA A 226 4.78 0.13 -7.05
C ALA A 226 5.65 -0.67 -8.03
N ALA A 227 6.93 -0.28 -8.19
CA ALA A 227 7.90 -1.06 -8.96
C ALA A 227 8.11 -2.46 -8.38
N ALA A 228 8.18 -2.58 -7.04
CA ALA A 228 8.26 -3.89 -6.39
C ALA A 228 7.04 -4.78 -6.72
N PHE A 229 5.83 -4.23 -6.65
CA PHE A 229 4.60 -4.96 -7.01
C PHE A 229 4.57 -5.34 -8.49
N ALA A 230 4.90 -4.41 -9.39
CA ALA A 230 4.95 -4.67 -10.81
C ALA A 230 5.97 -5.78 -11.14
N THR A 231 7.17 -5.69 -10.55
CA THR A 231 8.21 -6.72 -10.70
C THR A 231 7.72 -8.07 -10.16
N ALA A 232 7.15 -8.12 -8.96
CA ALA A 232 6.65 -9.37 -8.37
C ALA A 232 5.50 -10.00 -9.18
N ALA A 233 4.73 -9.20 -9.92
CA ALA A 233 3.67 -9.69 -10.78
C ALA A 233 4.21 -10.47 -11.99
N VAL A 234 5.36 -10.07 -12.54
CA VAL A 234 5.83 -10.58 -13.82
C VAL A 234 7.17 -11.34 -13.76
N HIS A 235 7.99 -11.11 -12.74
CA HIS A 235 9.31 -11.72 -12.64
C HIS A 235 9.21 -13.21 -12.23
N PRO A 236 9.82 -14.16 -12.97
CA PRO A 236 9.69 -15.59 -12.68
C PRO A 236 10.17 -15.97 -11.28
N ALA A 237 11.29 -15.41 -10.83
CA ALA A 237 11.87 -15.73 -9.53
C ALA A 237 11.07 -15.17 -8.32
N ALA A 238 10.03 -14.36 -8.57
CA ALA A 238 9.15 -13.90 -7.51
C ALA A 238 8.03 -14.90 -7.17
N ALA A 239 7.92 -16.01 -7.91
CA ALA A 239 6.90 -17.03 -7.68
C ALA A 239 7.09 -17.74 -6.33
N ASN A 240 6.02 -17.79 -5.53
CA ASN A 240 5.96 -18.44 -4.21
C ASN A 240 6.88 -17.83 -3.15
N GLU A 241 7.18 -16.54 -3.30
CA GLU A 241 8.07 -15.80 -2.43
C GLU A 241 7.34 -14.71 -1.63
N ILE A 242 7.94 -14.37 -0.49
CA ILE A 242 7.56 -13.22 0.34
C ILE A 242 8.71 -12.23 0.28
N PHE A 243 8.39 -10.95 0.17
CA PHE A 243 9.39 -9.88 0.11
C PHE A 243 9.01 -8.70 1.01
N ASN A 244 9.97 -8.21 1.78
CA ASN A 244 9.91 -6.83 2.25
C ASN A 244 10.17 -5.91 1.06
N CYS A 245 9.34 -4.89 0.88
CA CYS A 245 9.47 -3.94 -0.22
C CYS A 245 9.53 -2.50 0.32
N THR A 246 10.64 -2.19 0.95
CA THR A 246 10.91 -0.90 1.58
C THR A 246 12.23 -0.32 1.11
N ARG A 247 12.48 0.96 1.44
CA ARG A 247 13.75 1.58 1.13
C ARG A 247 14.94 0.89 1.83
N GLY A 248 14.70 0.24 2.98
CA GLY A 248 15.74 -0.37 3.81
C GLY A 248 16.51 0.67 4.63
N GLN A 249 15.86 1.79 4.96
CA GLN A 249 16.47 2.86 5.75
C GLN A 249 15.43 3.49 6.68
N GLY A 250 15.50 3.15 7.96
CA GLY A 250 14.67 3.79 8.98
C GLY A 250 15.11 5.25 9.20
N ARG A 251 14.13 6.15 9.28
CA ARG A 251 14.32 7.57 9.60
C ARG A 251 13.36 7.94 10.73
N THR A 252 13.75 8.88 11.56
CA THR A 252 12.93 9.32 12.70
C THR A 252 11.69 10.10 12.22
N ILE A 253 10.63 10.08 13.02
CA ILE A 253 9.43 10.85 12.68
C ILE A 253 9.72 12.35 12.74
N ILE A 254 10.62 12.78 13.63
CA ILE A 254 11.03 14.19 13.72
C ILE A 254 11.76 14.64 12.45
N GLU A 255 12.67 13.84 11.88
CA GLU A 255 13.33 14.16 10.62
C GLU A 255 12.34 14.41 9.49
N ALA A 256 11.27 13.62 9.41
CA ALA A 256 10.22 13.82 8.41
C ALA A 256 9.44 15.13 8.66
N ALA A 257 9.17 15.49 9.91
CA ALA A 257 8.51 16.75 10.27
C ALA A 257 9.38 17.96 9.95
N GLU A 258 10.69 17.88 10.20
CA GLU A 258 11.66 18.94 9.89
C GLU A 258 11.75 19.20 8.37
N LEU A 259 11.73 18.16 7.55
CA LEU A 259 11.70 18.31 6.08
C LEU A 259 10.42 19.02 5.60
N ILE A 260 9.28 18.76 6.24
CA ILE A 260 8.03 19.46 5.93
C ILE A 260 8.10 20.92 6.41
N ALA A 261 8.51 21.16 7.66
CA ALA A 261 8.60 22.49 8.25
C ALA A 261 9.60 23.41 7.53
N ALA A 262 10.63 22.85 6.92
CA ALA A 262 11.59 23.60 6.10
C ALA A 262 10.96 24.18 4.81
N ARG A 263 9.83 23.64 4.34
CA ARG A 263 9.14 24.10 3.12
C ARG A 263 7.80 24.78 3.42
N ILE A 264 7.12 24.34 4.47
CA ILE A 264 5.84 24.91 4.94
C ILE A 264 6.08 25.37 6.39
N PRO A 265 6.27 26.67 6.63
CA PRO A 265 6.59 27.19 7.97
C PRO A 265 5.55 26.72 9.00
N ALA A 266 6.00 25.93 9.98
CA ALA A 266 5.15 25.39 11.03
C ALA A 266 5.96 25.13 12.30
N THR A 267 5.32 25.26 13.47
CA THR A 267 5.90 24.89 14.76
C THR A 267 5.78 23.39 14.96
N ILE A 268 6.88 22.71 15.29
CA ILE A 268 6.86 21.28 15.61
C ILE A 268 6.61 21.13 17.12
N VAL A 269 5.54 20.37 17.45
CA VAL A 269 5.17 20.04 18.84
C VAL A 269 5.28 18.54 19.01
N THR A 270 6.09 18.10 19.97
CA THR A 270 6.35 16.69 20.23
C THR A 270 5.47 16.14 21.35
N HIS A 271 5.05 14.89 21.19
CA HIS A 271 4.23 14.14 22.15
C HIS A 271 4.84 12.75 22.39
N PRO A 272 4.49 12.08 23.49
CA PRO A 272 4.88 10.68 23.71
C PRO A 272 4.42 9.76 22.57
N HIS A 273 5.07 8.61 22.45
CA HIS A 273 4.68 7.57 21.49
C HIS A 273 3.22 7.12 21.67
N ASP A 274 2.48 6.97 20.55
CA ASP A 274 1.15 6.37 20.56
C ASP A 274 1.28 4.84 20.69
N SER A 275 1.05 4.32 21.88
CA SER A 275 1.17 2.89 22.20
C SER A 275 0.26 1.95 21.40
N PHE A 276 -0.67 2.49 20.61
CA PHE A 276 -1.46 1.70 19.67
C PHE A 276 -0.59 1.10 18.56
N TYR A 277 0.52 1.74 18.20
CA TYR A 277 1.41 1.27 17.16
C TYR A 277 2.62 0.54 17.77
N PRO A 278 3.05 -0.59 17.17
CA PRO A 278 4.32 -1.21 17.55
C PRO A 278 5.51 -0.29 17.21
N ASN A 279 6.61 -0.44 17.94
CA ASN A 279 7.87 0.17 17.56
C ASN A 279 8.41 -0.54 16.31
N ARG A 280 8.60 0.22 15.25
CA ARG A 280 9.14 -0.26 13.99
C ARG A 280 10.39 0.54 13.67
N ASP A 281 11.19 0.05 12.77
CA ASP A 281 12.37 0.73 12.25
C ASP A 281 12.58 0.28 10.79
N THR A 282 13.80 0.05 10.42
CA THR A 282 14.24 -0.48 9.13
C THR A 282 13.77 -1.92 8.93
N LEU A 283 13.42 -2.25 7.70
CA LEU A 283 13.23 -3.62 7.24
C LEU A 283 14.39 -4.02 6.33
N ASP A 284 14.82 -5.28 6.43
CA ASP A 284 15.72 -5.86 5.44
C ASP A 284 14.95 -6.20 4.17
N SER A 285 15.30 -5.54 3.07
CA SER A 285 14.72 -5.73 1.73
C SER A 285 15.73 -6.29 0.71
N ASP A 286 16.85 -6.84 1.17
CA ASP A 286 17.92 -7.32 0.30
C ASP A 286 17.48 -8.53 -0.53
N LYS A 287 16.56 -9.34 -0.02
CA LYS A 287 16.00 -10.47 -0.77
C LYS A 287 15.35 -10.01 -2.07
N LEU A 288 14.47 -9.01 -2.05
CA LEU A 288 13.81 -8.51 -3.26
C LEU A 288 14.82 -7.95 -4.25
N ARG A 289 15.81 -7.19 -3.76
CA ARG A 289 16.90 -6.63 -4.59
C ARG A 289 17.70 -7.72 -5.26
N THR A 290 18.09 -8.75 -4.53
CA THR A 290 18.94 -9.85 -5.04
C THR A 290 18.19 -10.74 -6.02
N VAL A 291 16.90 -10.99 -5.77
CA VAL A 291 16.10 -11.95 -6.56
C VAL A 291 15.59 -11.33 -7.86
N THR A 292 15.34 -10.00 -7.88
CA THR A 292 14.61 -9.35 -8.98
C THR A 292 15.30 -8.11 -9.56
N ASP A 293 16.48 -7.74 -9.12
CA ASP A 293 17.18 -6.48 -9.45
C ASP A 293 16.39 -5.20 -9.10
N TRP A 294 15.28 -5.31 -8.34
CA TRP A 294 14.54 -4.15 -7.87
C TRP A 294 15.37 -3.33 -6.90
N ASN A 295 15.37 -2.01 -7.06
CA ASN A 295 16.07 -1.12 -6.14
C ASN A 295 15.30 0.20 -5.95
N PRO A 296 15.00 0.62 -4.71
CA PRO A 296 14.33 1.89 -4.43
C PRO A 296 15.29 3.06 -4.68
N THR A 297 14.83 4.06 -5.38
CA THR A 297 15.64 5.19 -5.84
C THR A 297 15.33 6.52 -5.15
N VAL A 298 14.11 6.69 -4.60
CA VAL A 298 13.64 7.96 -4.05
C VAL A 298 14.04 8.09 -2.58
N SER A 299 14.85 9.10 -2.23
CA SER A 299 15.19 9.41 -0.82
C SER A 299 14.00 10.06 -0.10
N LEU A 300 14.04 10.08 1.26
CA LEU A 300 13.00 10.76 2.05
C LEU A 300 12.93 12.25 1.69
N GLU A 301 14.07 12.91 1.54
CA GLU A 301 14.18 14.31 1.18
C GLU A 301 13.53 14.62 -0.18
N SER A 302 13.91 13.85 -1.20
CA SER A 302 13.37 13.99 -2.55
C SER A 302 11.87 13.66 -2.62
N GLY A 303 11.45 12.59 -1.95
CA GLY A 303 10.06 12.16 -1.94
C GLY A 303 9.14 13.14 -1.20
N VAL A 304 9.58 13.67 -0.05
CA VAL A 304 8.83 14.71 0.68
C VAL A 304 8.73 15.97 -0.17
N ALA A 305 9.81 16.40 -0.82
CA ALA A 305 9.78 17.54 -1.71
C ALA A 305 8.74 17.37 -2.83
N GLN A 306 8.77 16.25 -3.56
CA GLN A 306 7.80 15.94 -4.62
C GLN A 306 6.36 15.91 -4.10
N TYR A 307 6.15 15.33 -2.91
CA TYR A 307 4.82 15.27 -2.29
C TYR A 307 4.30 16.66 -1.94
N LEU A 308 5.13 17.52 -1.33
CA LEU A 308 4.75 18.88 -0.95
C LEU A 308 4.46 19.76 -2.17
N ASP A 309 5.28 19.67 -3.23
CA ASP A 309 5.06 20.40 -4.49
C ASP A 309 3.71 20.01 -5.10
N TRP A 310 3.40 18.73 -5.15
CA TRP A 310 2.10 18.25 -5.62
C TRP A 310 0.96 18.70 -4.71
N PHE A 311 1.10 18.55 -3.38
CA PHE A 311 0.02 18.84 -2.44
C PHE A 311 -0.36 20.33 -2.43
N GLN A 312 0.64 21.22 -2.42
CA GLN A 312 0.42 22.66 -2.45
C GLN A 312 -0.22 23.15 -3.75
N ALA A 313 -0.05 22.44 -4.86
CA ALA A 313 -0.68 22.76 -6.13
C ALA A 313 -2.17 22.32 -6.22
N GLN A 314 -2.72 21.67 -5.17
CA GLN A 314 -4.10 21.23 -5.20
C GLN A 314 -5.06 22.37 -4.83
N GLN A 315 -6.12 22.56 -5.63
CA GLN A 315 -7.12 23.61 -5.42
C GLN A 315 -7.85 23.55 -4.06
N PHE A 316 -7.95 22.35 -3.48
CA PHE A 316 -8.57 22.20 -2.17
C PHE A 316 -7.72 22.75 -1.02
N VAL A 317 -6.44 22.95 -1.23
CA VAL A 317 -5.55 23.54 -0.21
C VAL A 317 -5.94 24.98 0.12
N ASP A 318 -6.40 25.73 -0.85
CA ASP A 318 -6.85 27.12 -0.65
C ASP A 318 -8.11 27.24 0.25
N GLN A 319 -8.77 26.11 0.52
CA GLN A 319 -9.97 26.03 1.37
C GLN A 319 -9.65 25.54 2.78
N PHE A 320 -8.37 25.31 3.08
CA PHE A 320 -7.88 24.94 4.41
C PHE A 320 -7.67 26.20 5.26
#